data_5fbefc0e99bf88fa71920eaaaf63c426
#
_entry.id   5fbefc0e99bf88fa71920eaaaf63c426
#
_cell.length_a   1.000
_cell.length_b   1.000
_cell.length_c   1.000
_cell.angle_alpha   90.00
_cell.angle_beta   90.00
_cell.angle_gamma   90.00
#
_symmetry.space_group_name_H-M   'P 1'
#
loop_
_entity.id
_entity.type
_entity.pdbx_description
1 polymer ?
#
loop_
_entity_poly.entity_id
_entity_poly.type
_entity_poly.pdbx_seq_one_letter_code
_entity_poly.pdbx_strand_id
1 'polypeptide(L)'
;MLKSNNLYLGDCLDLLAKIEDQTIDLVFLDPPYNLQLNKVLTRPNHSIVNGVNQDWDKFDSYSSYDDFTFSYLTECKRVLKPDGGLWIIGSYHNIFRIGKILQDLNFWILNDVIWAKSNPLPNFRATRLTNAHETLIWLSLIHI
;
A
#
# COMPACT_ATOMS: atom_id res chain seq x y z
N MET A 1 14.18 -20.61 3.49
CA MET A 1 14.71 -19.44 2.74
C MET A 1 14.04 -19.35 1.39
N LEU A 2 13.52 -18.20 1.01
CA LEU A 2 12.94 -17.95 -0.31
C LEU A 2 14.07 -17.82 -1.36
N LYS A 3 13.82 -18.32 -2.58
CA LYS A 3 14.79 -18.19 -3.69
C LYS A 3 14.61 -16.84 -4.38
N SER A 4 15.70 -16.21 -4.79
CA SER A 4 15.67 -15.00 -5.62
C SER A 4 15.05 -15.27 -7.00
N ASN A 5 14.58 -14.22 -7.67
CA ASN A 5 13.97 -14.28 -9.02
C ASN A 5 12.75 -15.22 -9.14
N ASN A 6 11.96 -15.34 -8.09
CA ASN A 6 10.74 -16.13 -8.07
C ASN A 6 9.54 -15.30 -7.63
N LEU A 7 8.34 -15.69 -8.08
CA LEU A 7 7.08 -15.20 -7.60
C LEU A 7 6.52 -16.16 -6.55
N TYR A 8 6.01 -15.62 -5.46
CA TYR A 8 5.41 -16.39 -4.37
C TYR A 8 3.98 -15.91 -4.16
N LEU A 9 3.04 -16.85 -4.17
CA LEU A 9 1.65 -16.61 -3.82
C LEU A 9 1.41 -17.05 -2.39
N GLY A 10 0.89 -16.15 -1.55
CA GLY A 10 0.58 -16.45 -0.16
C GLY A 10 0.39 -15.19 0.68
N ASP A 11 0.16 -15.37 1.97
CA ASP A 11 0.13 -14.28 2.93
C ASP A 11 1.50 -13.61 3.02
N CYS A 12 1.52 -12.27 2.97
CA CYS A 12 2.77 -11.52 2.94
C CYS A 12 3.56 -11.66 4.26
N LEU A 13 2.89 -11.76 5.39
CA LEU A 13 3.54 -11.93 6.70
C LEU A 13 4.24 -13.31 6.78
N ASP A 14 3.56 -14.36 6.32
CA ASP A 14 4.14 -15.70 6.26
C ASP A 14 5.34 -15.79 5.30
N LEU A 15 5.33 -15.01 4.23
CA LEU A 15 6.41 -14.97 3.25
C LEU A 15 7.57 -14.12 3.76
N LEU A 16 7.32 -12.93 4.30
CA LEU A 16 8.33 -12.05 4.88
C LEU A 16 9.09 -12.74 6.03
N ALA A 17 8.40 -13.48 6.89
CA ALA A 17 9.02 -14.26 7.98
C ALA A 17 10.07 -15.28 7.50
N LYS A 18 10.06 -15.67 6.22
CA LYS A 18 11.04 -16.60 5.62
C LYS A 18 12.26 -15.89 5.02
N ILE A 19 12.29 -14.57 5.03
CA ILE A 19 13.40 -13.76 4.56
C ILE A 19 14.30 -13.41 5.74
N GLU A 20 15.61 -13.54 5.55
CA GLU A 20 16.59 -13.18 6.57
C GLU A 20 16.65 -11.68 6.82
N ASP A 21 17.01 -11.28 8.03
CA ASP A 21 17.17 -9.89 8.42
C ASP A 21 18.23 -9.20 7.54
N GLN A 22 17.96 -7.95 7.19
CA GLN A 22 18.91 -7.06 6.52
C GLN A 22 19.51 -7.64 5.22
N THR A 23 18.69 -8.32 4.41
CA THR A 23 19.13 -8.93 3.13
C THR A 23 18.56 -8.24 1.90
N ILE A 24 17.54 -7.40 2.04
CA ILE A 24 16.83 -6.76 0.93
C ILE A 24 17.31 -5.32 0.73
N ASP A 25 17.67 -4.98 -0.51
CA ASP A 25 18.14 -3.64 -0.87
C ASP A 25 16.96 -2.67 -1.11
N LEU A 26 15.87 -3.18 -1.68
CA LEU A 26 14.69 -2.38 -2.04
C LEU A 26 13.40 -3.16 -1.81
N VAL A 27 12.44 -2.53 -1.16
CA VAL A 27 11.07 -3.01 -1.04
C VAL A 27 10.13 -2.04 -1.77
N PHE A 28 9.28 -2.56 -2.65
CA PHE A 28 8.19 -1.82 -3.28
C PHE A 28 6.87 -2.44 -2.88
N LEU A 29 5.94 -1.63 -2.34
CA LEU A 29 4.67 -2.10 -1.77
C LEU A 29 3.47 -1.47 -2.48
N ASP A 30 2.53 -2.32 -2.87
CA ASP A 30 1.17 -1.94 -3.29
C ASP A 30 0.17 -2.69 -2.38
N PRO A 31 -0.04 -2.19 -1.14
CA PRO A 31 -0.82 -2.89 -0.13
C PRO A 31 -2.34 -2.75 -0.38
N PRO A 32 -3.18 -3.51 0.36
CA PRO A 32 -4.62 -3.29 0.36
C PRO A 32 -4.98 -1.84 0.64
N TYR A 33 -5.97 -1.31 -0.08
CA TYR A 33 -6.40 0.09 0.06
C TYR A 33 -7.55 0.26 1.05
N ASN A 34 -8.13 -0.85 1.52
CA ASN A 34 -9.30 -0.86 2.41
C ASN A 34 -10.44 0.01 1.86
N LEU A 35 -10.77 -0.19 0.59
CA LEU A 35 -11.72 0.67 -0.14
C LEU A 35 -13.14 0.61 0.42
N GLN A 36 -13.50 -0.44 1.15
CA GLN A 36 -14.81 -0.65 1.81
C GLN A 36 -16.00 -0.31 0.91
N LEU A 37 -15.97 -0.80 -0.33
CA LEU A 37 -17.01 -0.56 -1.30
C LEU A 37 -18.28 -1.33 -0.91
N ASN A 38 -19.22 -0.65 -0.25
CA ASN A 38 -20.48 -1.22 0.22
C ASN A 38 -21.53 -1.39 -0.88
N LYS A 39 -21.24 -0.98 -2.12
CA LYS A 39 -22.20 -1.00 -3.24
C LYS A 39 -21.51 -1.42 -4.53
N VAL A 40 -22.26 -2.14 -5.36
CA VAL A 40 -21.88 -2.42 -6.73
C VAL A 40 -21.68 -1.09 -7.47
N LEU A 41 -20.47 -0.87 -7.98
CA LEU A 41 -20.17 0.29 -8.82
C LEU A 41 -20.68 0.02 -10.23
N THR A 42 -21.47 0.93 -10.77
CA THR A 42 -21.94 0.86 -12.14
C THR A 42 -21.42 2.04 -12.96
N ARG A 43 -21.12 1.77 -14.24
CA ARG A 43 -20.83 2.82 -15.23
C ARG A 43 -22.14 3.50 -15.67
N PRO A 44 -22.07 4.66 -16.35
CA PRO A 44 -23.26 5.35 -16.88
C PRO A 44 -24.10 4.48 -17.84
N ASN A 45 -23.48 3.51 -18.51
CA ASN A 45 -24.15 2.54 -19.38
C ASN A 45 -24.72 1.33 -18.61
N HIS A 46 -24.86 1.42 -17.29
CA HIS A 46 -25.33 0.37 -16.38
C HIS A 46 -24.46 -0.90 -16.31
N SER A 47 -23.31 -0.94 -16.99
CA SER A 47 -22.39 -2.06 -16.81
C SER A 47 -21.72 -2.02 -15.43
N ILE A 48 -21.55 -3.19 -14.82
CA ILE A 48 -20.90 -3.34 -13.53
C ILE A 48 -19.41 -3.03 -13.69
N VAL A 49 -18.87 -2.19 -12.80
CA VAL A 49 -17.43 -2.07 -12.65
C VAL A 49 -16.98 -3.21 -11.72
N ASN A 50 -16.13 -4.08 -12.22
CA ASN A 50 -15.38 -5.01 -11.36
C ASN A 50 -14.40 -4.16 -10.53
N GLY A 51 -14.91 -3.52 -9.49
CA GLY A 51 -14.11 -2.87 -8.47
C GLY A 51 -13.48 -3.94 -7.58
N VAL A 52 -12.46 -3.56 -6.86
CA VAL A 52 -11.85 -4.42 -5.86
C VAL A 52 -12.89 -4.73 -4.78
N ASN A 53 -13.46 -5.93 -4.83
CA ASN A 53 -14.39 -6.47 -3.84
C ASN A 53 -13.84 -7.80 -3.31
N GLN A 54 -12.51 -7.88 -3.21
CA GLN A 54 -11.79 -9.05 -2.77
C GLN A 54 -11.69 -9.05 -1.25
N ASP A 55 -11.78 -10.23 -0.63
CA ASP A 55 -11.77 -10.34 0.83
C ASP A 55 -10.45 -9.86 1.46
N TRP A 56 -9.35 -9.95 0.72
CA TRP A 56 -8.05 -9.46 1.17
C TRP A 56 -7.97 -7.90 1.28
N ASP A 57 -8.88 -7.14 0.64
CA ASP A 57 -8.96 -5.67 0.76
C ASP A 57 -10.06 -5.21 1.72
N LYS A 58 -10.61 -6.12 2.54
CA LYS A 58 -11.66 -5.81 3.51
C LYS A 58 -11.15 -6.01 4.92
N PHE A 59 -11.32 -4.99 5.72
CA PHE A 59 -11.01 -5.01 7.14
C PHE A 59 -12.24 -4.61 7.94
N ASP A 60 -12.47 -5.27 9.08
CA ASP A 60 -13.64 -5.02 9.92
C ASP A 60 -13.62 -3.62 10.56
N SER A 61 -12.44 -3.06 10.71
CA SER A 61 -12.23 -1.72 11.30
C SER A 61 -10.96 -1.07 10.78
N TYR A 62 -10.83 0.23 10.98
CA TYR A 62 -9.56 0.92 10.77
C TYR A 62 -8.46 0.45 11.72
N SER A 63 -8.83 -0.02 12.93
CA SER A 63 -7.84 -0.60 13.86
C SER A 63 -7.24 -1.87 13.28
N SER A 64 -8.06 -2.79 12.79
CA SER A 64 -7.54 -4.03 12.18
C SER A 64 -6.71 -3.78 10.92
N TYR A 65 -7.06 -2.75 10.15
CA TYR A 65 -6.24 -2.30 9.02
C TYR A 65 -4.88 -1.74 9.48
N ASP A 66 -4.88 -0.94 10.54
CA ASP A 66 -3.65 -0.38 11.10
C ASP A 66 -2.75 -1.47 11.69
N ASP A 67 -3.32 -2.44 12.40
CA ASP A 67 -2.58 -3.57 12.99
C ASP A 67 -1.91 -4.42 11.89
N PHE A 68 -2.64 -4.70 10.82
CA PHE A 68 -2.09 -5.38 9.64
C PHE A 68 -0.97 -4.56 8.99
N THR A 69 -1.21 -3.25 8.79
CA THR A 69 -0.24 -2.34 8.19
C THR A 69 1.03 -2.24 9.03
N PHE A 70 0.87 -2.10 10.34
CA PHE A 70 1.99 -2.08 11.28
C PHE A 70 2.82 -3.38 11.20
N SER A 71 2.13 -4.52 11.13
CA SER A 71 2.77 -5.84 11.10
C SER A 71 3.64 -6.02 9.84
N TYR A 72 3.09 -5.80 8.63
CA TYR A 72 3.90 -6.00 7.42
C TYR A 72 5.00 -4.95 7.27
N LEU A 73 4.78 -3.71 7.70
CA LEU A 73 5.83 -2.68 7.68
C LEU A 73 6.95 -2.97 8.67
N THR A 74 6.64 -3.55 9.82
CA THR A 74 7.65 -4.04 10.78
C THR A 74 8.52 -5.12 10.15
N GLU A 75 7.93 -6.08 9.46
CA GLU A 75 8.67 -7.11 8.75
C GLU A 75 9.48 -6.54 7.59
N CYS A 76 8.92 -5.60 6.82
CA CYS A 76 9.68 -4.90 5.77
C CYS A 76 10.91 -4.18 6.35
N LYS A 77 10.75 -3.52 7.52
CA LYS A 77 11.86 -2.89 8.22
C LYS A 77 12.93 -3.89 8.63
N ARG A 78 12.54 -5.05 9.13
CA ARG A 78 13.46 -6.12 9.55
C ARG A 78 14.31 -6.66 8.39
N VAL A 79 13.69 -6.90 7.24
CA VAL A 79 14.37 -7.50 6.08
C VAL A 79 15.20 -6.52 5.29
N LEU A 80 14.92 -5.21 5.36
CA LEU A 80 15.69 -4.17 4.68
C LEU A 80 17.09 -4.05 5.28
N LYS A 81 18.09 -3.91 4.39
CA LYS A 81 19.44 -3.52 4.77
C LYS A 81 19.43 -2.13 5.42
N PRO A 82 20.43 -1.78 6.24
CA PRO A 82 20.50 -0.46 6.89
C PRO A 82 20.46 0.73 5.91
N ASP A 83 21.00 0.55 4.70
CA ASP A 83 21.01 1.51 3.60
C ASP A 83 19.96 1.22 2.52
N GLY A 84 19.06 0.26 2.79
CA GLY A 84 17.98 -0.13 1.90
C GLY A 84 16.88 0.93 1.81
N GLY A 85 16.17 0.90 0.69
CA GLY A 85 15.04 1.81 0.41
C GLY A 85 13.70 1.11 0.44
N LEU A 86 12.65 1.86 0.82
CA LEU A 86 11.28 1.41 0.72
C LEU A 86 10.44 2.41 -0.08
N TRP A 87 9.62 1.89 -0.98
CA TRP A 87 8.59 2.63 -1.68
C TRP A 87 7.24 2.01 -1.37
N ILE A 88 6.24 2.83 -1.10
CA ILE A 88 4.89 2.39 -0.89
C ILE A 88 3.92 3.28 -1.65
N ILE A 89 3.00 2.67 -2.39
CA ILE A 89 1.95 3.38 -3.11
C ILE A 89 0.64 3.29 -2.35
N GLY A 90 -0.17 4.33 -2.46
CA GLY A 90 -1.52 4.35 -1.92
C GLY A 90 -2.35 5.47 -2.50
N SER A 91 -3.64 5.39 -2.25
CA SER A 91 -4.59 6.43 -2.59
C SER A 91 -4.96 7.27 -1.37
N TYR A 92 -5.80 8.29 -1.57
CA TYR A 92 -6.33 9.08 -0.45
C TYR A 92 -7.12 8.27 0.61
N HIS A 93 -7.47 7.02 0.32
CA HIS A 93 -8.15 6.14 1.27
C HIS A 93 -7.24 5.64 2.39
N ASN A 94 -5.98 5.39 2.08
CA ASN A 94 -5.06 4.69 2.99
C ASN A 94 -3.73 5.41 3.24
N ILE A 95 -3.28 6.26 2.31
CA ILE A 95 -1.91 6.81 2.37
C ILE A 95 -1.60 7.60 3.64
N PHE A 96 -2.59 8.33 4.18
CA PHE A 96 -2.41 9.11 5.41
C PHE A 96 -2.23 8.24 6.65
N ARG A 97 -2.94 7.08 6.70
CA ARG A 97 -2.78 6.10 7.78
C ARG A 97 -1.44 5.38 7.68
N ILE A 98 -1.07 4.98 6.48
CA ILE A 98 0.23 4.38 6.18
C ILE A 98 1.35 5.36 6.57
N GLY A 99 1.25 6.62 6.17
CA GLY A 99 2.24 7.65 6.51
C GLY A 99 2.44 7.82 8.02
N LYS A 100 1.35 7.81 8.82
CA LYS A 100 1.43 7.82 10.28
C LYS A 100 2.19 6.60 10.80
N ILE A 101 1.83 5.39 10.35
CA ILE A 101 2.45 4.14 10.83
C ILE A 101 3.93 4.08 10.46
N LEU A 102 4.31 4.55 9.28
CA LEU A 102 5.71 4.64 8.87
C LEU A 102 6.52 5.52 9.83
N GLN A 103 5.96 6.66 10.23
CA GLN A 103 6.61 7.55 11.20
C GLN A 103 6.68 6.93 12.60
N ASP A 104 5.63 6.25 13.06
CA ASP A 104 5.62 5.52 14.34
C ASP A 104 6.68 4.40 14.36
N LEU A 105 6.93 3.76 13.22
CA LEU A 105 7.98 2.77 13.04
C LEU A 105 9.39 3.37 12.86
N ASN A 106 9.53 4.69 12.95
CA ASN A 106 10.79 5.42 12.74
C ASN A 106 11.43 5.18 11.36
N PHE A 107 10.61 5.11 10.31
CA PHE A 107 11.11 5.29 8.96
C PHE A 107 11.36 6.78 8.70
N TRP A 108 12.42 7.08 7.96
CA TRP A 108 12.68 8.42 7.47
C TRP A 108 12.01 8.63 6.12
N ILE A 109 11.02 9.51 6.04
CA ILE A 109 10.38 9.87 4.79
C ILE A 109 11.32 10.81 4.02
N LEU A 110 11.74 10.39 2.83
CA LEU A 110 12.59 11.18 1.93
C LEU A 110 11.75 12.09 1.06
N ASN A 111 10.75 11.53 0.39
CA ASN A 111 9.84 12.27 -0.48
C ASN A 111 8.46 11.63 -0.52
N ASP A 112 7.45 12.44 -0.81
CA ASP A 112 6.20 12.04 -1.42
C ASP A 112 6.26 12.31 -2.94
N VAL A 113 5.75 11.37 -3.72
CA VAL A 113 5.75 11.44 -5.18
C VAL A 113 4.33 11.27 -5.69
N ILE A 114 3.89 12.19 -6.53
CA ILE A 114 2.56 12.15 -7.11
C ILE A 114 2.60 11.43 -8.45
N TRP A 115 1.91 10.30 -8.53
CA TRP A 115 1.66 9.63 -9.80
C TRP A 115 0.35 10.15 -10.41
N ALA A 116 0.47 11.12 -11.33
CA ALA A 116 -0.67 11.69 -12.04
C ALA A 116 -1.22 10.69 -13.06
N LYS A 117 -2.54 10.42 -12.98
CA LYS A 117 -3.25 9.52 -13.90
C LYS A 117 -3.62 10.27 -15.17
N SER A 118 -3.27 9.74 -16.32
CA SER A 118 -3.67 10.31 -17.63
C SER A 118 -5.15 10.11 -17.95
N ASN A 119 -5.79 9.09 -17.35
CA ASN A 119 -7.18 8.71 -17.60
C ASN A 119 -7.93 8.41 -16.28
N PRO A 120 -8.05 9.37 -15.36
CA PRO A 120 -8.73 9.15 -14.10
C PRO A 120 -10.21 8.84 -14.32
N LEU A 121 -10.79 8.01 -13.46
CA LEU A 121 -12.22 7.75 -13.49
C LEU A 121 -12.97 9.04 -13.13
N PRO A 122 -13.86 9.53 -14.02
CA PRO A 122 -14.57 10.77 -13.75
C PRO A 122 -15.58 10.59 -12.62
N ASN A 123 -15.82 11.67 -11.87
CA ASN A 123 -16.90 11.73 -10.92
C ASN A 123 -18.20 12.10 -11.63
N PHE A 124 -18.94 11.10 -12.11
CA PHE A 124 -20.18 11.29 -12.86
C PHE A 124 -21.28 12.06 -12.11
N ARG A 125 -21.24 12.07 -10.78
CA ARG A 125 -22.23 12.77 -9.94
C ARG A 125 -21.87 14.22 -9.65
N ALA A 126 -20.69 14.65 -10.07
CA ALA A 126 -20.16 16.00 -9.78
C ALA A 126 -20.23 16.43 -8.29
N THR A 127 -20.24 15.48 -7.36
CA THR A 127 -20.36 15.71 -5.91
C THR A 127 -19.02 15.96 -5.23
N ARG A 128 -17.91 15.69 -5.92
CA ARG A 128 -16.54 15.89 -5.45
C ARG A 128 -15.59 16.06 -6.63
N LEU A 129 -14.36 16.46 -6.37
CA LEU A 129 -13.31 16.50 -7.39
C LEU A 129 -12.95 15.08 -7.85
N THR A 130 -12.54 14.96 -9.11
CA THR A 130 -12.01 13.72 -9.67
C THR A 130 -10.66 13.40 -9.01
N ASN A 131 -10.53 12.17 -8.49
CA ASN A 131 -9.23 11.71 -7.97
C ASN A 131 -8.34 11.29 -9.16
N ALA A 132 -7.37 12.13 -9.49
CA ALA A 132 -6.53 11.99 -10.67
C ALA A 132 -5.07 11.62 -10.35
N HIS A 133 -4.78 11.15 -9.14
CA HIS A 133 -3.44 10.73 -8.77
C HIS A 133 -3.45 9.60 -7.73
N GLU A 134 -2.30 8.99 -7.57
CA GLU A 134 -1.92 8.20 -6.41
C GLU A 134 -0.63 8.78 -5.82
N THR A 135 -0.40 8.49 -4.55
CA THR A 135 0.78 8.98 -3.84
C THR A 135 1.72 7.81 -3.58
N LEU A 136 3.00 8.00 -3.91
CA LEU A 136 4.04 7.09 -3.47
C LEU A 136 4.85 7.80 -2.38
N ILE A 137 5.24 7.06 -1.34
CA ILE A 137 6.15 7.55 -0.32
C ILE A 137 7.47 6.81 -0.50
N TRP A 138 8.56 7.57 -0.59
CA TRP A 138 9.92 7.04 -0.61
C TRP A 138 10.55 7.21 0.75
N LEU A 139 11.11 6.12 1.28
CA LEU A 139 11.61 6.03 2.64
C LEU A 139 12.99 5.38 2.72
N SER A 140 13.68 5.73 3.80
CA SER A 140 14.92 5.08 4.23
C SER A 140 14.83 4.71 5.70
N LEU A 141 15.74 3.84 6.16
CA LEU A 141 15.92 3.52 7.57
C LEU A 141 16.82 4.54 8.28
N ILE A 142 17.56 5.33 7.53
CA ILE A 142 18.51 6.31 8.03
C ILE A 142 18.18 7.70 7.45
N HIS A 143 18.60 8.72 8.17
CA HIS A 143 18.62 10.09 7.68
C HIS A 143 19.72 10.23 6.63
N ILE A 144 19.34 10.62 5.41
CA ILE A 144 20.28 10.87 4.30
C ILE A 144 20.49 12.36 4.16
#